data_ae25889ecb5c40b3ed9f29cb3d939a54
#
_entry.id   ae25889ecb5c40b3ed9f29cb3d939a54
#
_cell.length_a   1.000
_cell.length_b   1.000
_cell.length_c   1.000
_cell.angle_alpha   90.00
_cell.angle_beta   90.00
_cell.angle_gamma   90.00
#
_symmetry.space_group_name_H-M   'P 1'
#
loop_
_entity.id
_entity.type
_entity.pdbx_description
1 polymer ?
#
loop_
_entity_poly.entity_id
_entity_poly.type
_entity_poly.pdbx_seq_one_letter_code
_entity_poly.pdbx_strand_id
1 'polypeptide(L)'
;MNNKEDIKYIYDLVSKRIKLFRKYRGITQEQLAEKTTFSRGLIGNIESAKTTQTFSLAGLYSFARCLDIPLEMFVKEDISDYLKQLGIEILDEDDKV
;
A
#
# COMPACT_ATOMS: atom_id res chain seq x y z
N MET A 1 4.60 -23.55 -8.72
CA MET A 1 4.51 -22.18 -8.20
C MET A 1 5.21 -22.10 -6.85
N ASN A 2 6.05 -21.10 -6.65
CA ASN A 2 6.82 -20.94 -5.42
C ASN A 2 6.02 -20.02 -4.46
N ASN A 3 5.52 -20.61 -3.36
CA ASN A 3 4.70 -19.86 -2.41
C ASN A 3 5.41 -18.63 -1.84
N LYS A 4 6.72 -18.72 -1.62
CA LYS A 4 7.47 -17.58 -1.09
C LYS A 4 7.52 -16.42 -2.07
N GLU A 5 7.70 -16.73 -3.35
CA GLU A 5 7.73 -15.70 -4.38
C GLU A 5 6.38 -15.05 -4.56
N ASP A 6 5.32 -15.85 -4.50
CA ASP A 6 3.95 -15.34 -4.63
C ASP A 6 3.60 -14.45 -3.45
N ILE A 7 3.96 -14.86 -2.24
CA ILE A 7 3.69 -14.08 -1.04
C ILE A 7 4.45 -12.76 -1.09
N LYS A 8 5.73 -12.84 -1.47
CA LYS A 8 6.53 -11.62 -1.60
C LYS A 8 5.91 -10.68 -2.63
N TYR A 9 5.53 -11.22 -3.77
CA TYR A 9 4.95 -10.42 -4.85
C TYR A 9 3.72 -9.64 -4.39
N ILE A 10 2.75 -10.35 -3.79
CA ILE A 10 1.50 -9.68 -3.42
C ILE A 10 1.71 -8.66 -2.30
N TYR A 11 2.54 -8.98 -1.30
CA TYR A 11 2.79 -8.01 -0.23
C TYR A 11 3.59 -6.82 -0.71
N ASP A 12 4.55 -7.01 -1.63
CA ASP A 12 5.28 -5.89 -2.21
C ASP A 12 4.33 -4.98 -3.00
N LEU A 13 3.43 -5.58 -3.77
CA LEU A 13 2.43 -4.82 -4.52
C LEU A 13 1.56 -3.98 -3.58
N VAL A 14 0.99 -4.65 -2.57
CA VAL A 14 0.09 -3.98 -1.63
C VAL A 14 0.83 -2.89 -0.84
N SER A 15 2.06 -3.18 -0.43
CA SER A 15 2.87 -2.20 0.31
C SER A 15 3.11 -0.94 -0.50
N LYS A 16 3.41 -1.07 -1.77
CA LYS A 16 3.57 0.08 -2.67
C LYS A 16 2.27 0.88 -2.78
N ARG A 17 1.14 0.18 -2.85
CA ARG A 17 -0.16 0.84 -2.92
C ARG A 17 -0.50 1.59 -1.65
N ILE A 18 -0.19 1.02 -0.50
CA ILE A 18 -0.39 1.69 0.78
C ILE A 18 0.38 3.01 0.81
N LYS A 19 1.65 2.97 0.44
CA LYS A 19 2.48 4.18 0.40
C LYS A 19 1.95 5.20 -0.59
N LEU A 20 1.58 4.73 -1.79
CA LEU A 20 1.07 5.60 -2.85
C LEU A 20 -0.19 6.34 -2.40
N PHE A 21 -1.16 5.60 -1.88
CA PHE A 21 -2.44 6.21 -1.50
C PHE A 21 -2.31 7.05 -0.24
N ARG A 22 -1.40 6.67 0.68
CA ARG A 22 -1.13 7.52 1.83
C ARG A 22 -0.60 8.88 1.39
N LYS A 23 0.36 8.88 0.48
CA LYS A 23 0.93 10.13 -0.04
C LYS A 23 -0.10 10.93 -0.83
N TYR A 24 -0.93 10.23 -1.60
CA TYR A 24 -2.01 10.88 -2.34
C TYR A 24 -2.95 11.63 -1.40
N ARG A 25 -3.27 11.02 -0.25
CA ARG A 25 -4.13 11.67 0.75
C ARG A 25 -3.40 12.72 1.58
N GLY A 26 -2.09 12.87 1.40
CA GLY A 26 -1.30 13.88 2.10
C GLY A 26 -1.13 13.63 3.59
N ILE A 27 -1.19 12.37 4.03
CA ILE A 27 -1.02 12.05 5.44
C ILE A 27 0.32 11.39 5.70
N THR A 28 0.84 11.62 6.90
CA THR A 28 2.12 11.06 7.31
C THR A 28 1.96 9.62 7.79
N GLN A 29 3.09 8.90 7.89
CA GLN A 29 3.08 7.56 8.48
C GLN A 29 2.55 7.60 9.91
N GLU A 30 2.90 8.65 10.64
CA GLU A 30 2.44 8.81 12.03
C GLU A 30 0.93 9.00 12.09
N GLN A 31 0.38 9.82 11.21
CA GLN A 31 -1.07 10.02 11.14
C GLN A 31 -1.80 8.74 10.76
N LEU A 32 -1.23 7.97 9.83
CA LEU A 32 -1.82 6.69 9.46
C LEU A 32 -1.79 5.73 10.65
N ALA A 33 -0.70 5.72 11.41
CA ALA A 33 -0.59 4.89 12.61
C ALA A 33 -1.67 5.25 13.64
N GLU A 34 -1.93 6.54 13.82
CA GLU A 34 -2.94 6.99 14.77
C GLU A 34 -4.35 6.52 14.41
N LYS A 35 -4.61 6.32 13.13
CA LYS A 35 -5.94 5.97 12.62
C LYS A 35 -6.13 4.49 12.35
N THR A 36 -5.10 3.70 12.56
CA THR A 36 -5.14 2.25 12.36
C THR A 36 -4.63 1.57 13.61
N THR A 37 -4.58 0.24 13.59
CA THR A 37 -4.01 -0.52 14.71
C THR A 37 -2.51 -0.71 14.57
N PHE A 38 -1.91 -0.17 13.53
CA PHE A 38 -0.49 -0.34 13.28
C PHE A 38 0.32 0.74 13.98
N SER A 39 1.51 0.34 14.48
CA SER A 39 2.45 1.32 14.99
C SER A 39 3.12 2.06 13.84
N ARG A 40 3.67 3.22 14.12
CA ARG A 40 4.41 3.98 13.13
C ARG A 40 5.59 3.20 12.58
N GLY A 41 6.29 2.48 13.47
CA GLY A 41 7.43 1.64 13.08
C GLY A 41 7.01 0.52 12.12
N LEU A 42 5.87 -0.11 12.39
CA LEU A 42 5.38 -1.17 11.52
C LEU A 42 4.97 -0.63 10.15
N ILE A 43 4.34 0.54 10.11
CA ILE A 43 4.01 1.19 8.84
C ILE A 43 5.29 1.49 8.05
N GLY A 44 6.33 1.98 8.73
CA GLY A 44 7.61 2.20 8.10
C GLY A 44 8.18 0.92 7.48
N ASN A 45 8.07 -0.19 8.19
CA ASN A 45 8.52 -1.49 7.67
C ASN A 45 7.71 -1.93 6.46
N ILE A 46 6.39 -1.72 6.52
CA ILE A 46 5.51 -2.08 5.39
C ILE A 46 5.91 -1.29 4.14
N GLU A 47 6.14 0.00 4.29
CA GLU A 47 6.45 0.87 3.14
C GLU A 47 7.89 0.77 2.69
N SER A 48 8.76 0.14 3.47
CA SER A 48 10.16 -0.02 3.12
C SER A 48 10.34 -1.07 2.02
N ALA A 49 11.20 -0.80 1.06
CA ALA A 49 11.50 -1.77 0.00
C ALA A 49 12.51 -2.82 0.43
N LYS A 50 13.01 -2.76 1.66
CA LYS A 50 14.11 -3.62 2.09
C LYS A 50 13.71 -5.03 2.46
N THR A 51 12.55 -5.19 3.09
CA THR A 51 12.06 -6.50 3.50
C THR A 51 10.57 -6.59 3.24
N THR A 52 10.07 -7.81 3.06
CA THR A 52 8.64 -8.04 2.93
C THR A 52 8.04 -8.11 4.33
N GLN A 53 7.13 -7.19 4.60
CA GLN A 53 6.39 -7.17 5.85
C GLN A 53 4.97 -7.66 5.57
N THR A 54 4.57 -8.72 6.25
CA THR A 54 3.22 -9.25 6.10
C THR A 54 2.26 -8.61 7.11
N PHE A 55 0.98 -8.69 6.82
CA PHE A 55 -0.08 -8.18 7.69
C PHE A 55 -1.38 -8.90 7.33
N SER A 56 -2.36 -8.80 8.23
CA SER A 56 -3.61 -9.50 8.05
C SER A 56 -4.53 -8.79 7.06
N LEU A 57 -5.53 -9.52 6.58
CA LEU A 57 -6.57 -8.92 5.75
C LEU A 57 -7.29 -7.80 6.51
N ALA A 58 -7.54 -8.01 7.80
CA ALA A 58 -8.17 -6.98 8.62
C ALA A 58 -7.29 -5.73 8.68
N GLY A 59 -5.98 -5.90 8.78
CA GLY A 59 -5.04 -4.78 8.73
C GLY A 59 -5.12 -4.03 7.43
N LEU A 60 -5.11 -4.76 6.32
CA LEU A 60 -5.26 -4.13 5.00
C LEU A 60 -6.57 -3.35 4.91
N TYR A 61 -7.65 -3.93 5.40
CA TYR A 61 -8.94 -3.27 5.39
C TYR A 61 -8.90 -1.95 6.18
N SER A 62 -8.19 -1.92 7.31
CA SER A 62 -8.06 -0.69 8.09
C SER A 62 -7.34 0.40 7.29
N PHE A 63 -6.34 0.04 6.50
CA PHE A 63 -5.68 1.01 5.62
C PHE A 63 -6.66 1.52 4.56
N ALA A 64 -7.40 0.61 3.92
CA ALA A 64 -8.35 0.99 2.87
C ALA A 64 -9.40 1.97 3.43
N ARG A 65 -9.92 1.68 4.61
CA ARG A 65 -10.92 2.55 5.24
C ARG A 65 -10.32 3.89 5.65
N CYS A 66 -9.14 3.89 6.24
CA CYS A 66 -8.48 5.11 6.66
C CYS A 66 -8.18 6.01 5.46
N LEU A 67 -7.74 5.42 4.37
CA LEU A 67 -7.36 6.18 3.17
C LEU A 67 -8.52 6.46 2.24
N ASP A 68 -9.69 5.91 2.54
CA ASP A 68 -10.89 6.04 1.70
C ASP A 68 -10.61 5.61 0.26
N ILE A 69 -9.99 4.45 0.13
CA ILE A 69 -9.67 3.81 -1.15
C ILE A 69 -10.34 2.43 -1.14
N PRO A 70 -11.04 2.05 -2.21
CA PRO A 70 -11.64 0.71 -2.28
C PRO A 70 -10.59 -0.38 -2.06
N LEU A 71 -10.93 -1.39 -1.29
CA LEU A 71 -10.01 -2.46 -0.94
C LEU A 71 -9.38 -3.11 -2.17
N GLU A 72 -10.17 -3.30 -3.22
CA GLU A 72 -9.70 -3.93 -4.44
C GLU A 72 -8.54 -3.17 -5.10
N MET A 73 -8.44 -1.88 -4.88
CA MET A 73 -7.37 -1.07 -5.48
C MET A 73 -6.00 -1.34 -4.86
N PHE A 74 -5.96 -2.06 -3.75
CA PHE A 74 -4.70 -2.47 -3.14
C PHE A 74 -4.19 -3.79 -3.70
N VAL A 75 -5.06 -4.63 -4.27
CA VAL A 75 -4.70 -5.98 -4.70
C VAL A 75 -4.82 -6.21 -6.20
N LYS A 76 -5.54 -5.38 -6.91
CA LYS A 76 -5.70 -5.49 -8.35
C LYS A 76 -4.41 -5.05 -9.03
N GLU A 77 -3.90 -5.86 -9.95
CA GLU A 77 -2.61 -5.58 -10.56
C GLU A 77 -2.59 -4.30 -11.40
N ASP A 78 -3.58 -4.14 -12.27
CA ASP A 78 -3.65 -2.95 -13.11
C ASP A 78 -4.74 -2.01 -12.62
N ILE A 79 -4.32 -0.90 -12.03
CA ILE A 79 -5.25 0.14 -11.55
C ILE A 79 -5.04 1.47 -12.28
N SER A 80 -4.48 1.42 -13.49
CA SER A 80 -4.14 2.65 -14.23
C SER A 80 -5.34 3.55 -14.44
N ASP A 81 -6.52 2.99 -14.74
CA ASP A 81 -7.72 3.81 -14.92
C ASP A 81 -8.12 4.52 -13.63
N TYR A 82 -8.03 3.81 -12.51
CA TYR A 82 -8.36 4.41 -11.22
C TYR A 82 -7.39 5.54 -10.88
N LEU A 83 -6.10 5.32 -11.12
CA LEU A 83 -5.10 6.35 -10.87
C LEU A 83 -5.35 7.60 -11.71
N LYS A 84 -5.77 7.42 -12.96
CA LYS A 84 -6.14 8.55 -13.81
C LYS A 84 -7.32 9.31 -13.23
N GLN A 85 -8.31 8.59 -12.72
CA GLN A 85 -9.47 9.23 -12.09
C GLN A 85 -9.06 10.09 -10.89
N LEU A 86 -8.05 9.65 -10.16
CA LEU A 86 -7.54 10.39 -9.00
C LEU A 86 -6.58 11.50 -9.39
N GLY A 87 -6.19 11.59 -10.64
CA GLY A 87 -5.20 12.57 -11.07
C GLY A 87 -3.78 12.21 -10.69
N ILE A 88 -3.52 10.94 -10.43
CA ILE A 88 -2.18 10.49 -10.08
C ILE A 88 -1.43 10.12 -11.33
N GLU A 89 -0.28 10.75 -11.52
CA GLU A 89 0.63 10.46 -12.62
C GLU A 89 1.76 9.60 -12.09
N ILE A 90 1.92 8.41 -12.66
CA ILE A 90 2.98 7.50 -12.23
C ILE A 90 4.02 7.42 -13.31
N LEU A 91 5.25 7.82 -12.96
CA LEU A 91 6.39 7.68 -13.85
C LEU A 91 6.97 6.29 -13.70
N ASP A 92 7.56 5.77 -14.76
CA ASP A 92 8.10 4.41 -14.77
C ASP A 92 9.07 4.17 -13.62
N GLU A 93 9.92 5.13 -13.30
CA GLU A 93 10.88 5.00 -12.21
C GLU A 93 10.17 4.89 -10.87
N ASP A 94 9.08 5.64 -10.70
CA ASP A 94 8.31 5.60 -9.46
C ASP A 94 7.61 4.28 -9.28
N ASP A 95 7.14 3.70 -10.37
CA ASP A 95 6.50 2.38 -10.33
C ASP A 95 7.46 1.31 -9.85
N LYS A 96 8.72 1.46 -10.09
CA LYS A 96 9.73 0.48 -9.75
C LYS A 96 10.24 0.60 -8.33
N VAL A 97 9.90 1.65 -7.67
CA VAL A 97 10.42 1.95 -6.32
C VAL A 97 9.61 1.29 -5.19
#